data_c1ed321912cb487b6d189f6754937ed6
#
_entry.id   c1ed321912cb487b6d189f6754937ed6
#
_cell.length_a   1.000
_cell.length_b   1.000
_cell.length_c   1.000
_cell.angle_alpha   90.00
_cell.angle_beta   90.00
_cell.angle_gamma   90.00
#
_symmetry.space_group_name_H-M   'P 1'
#
loop_
_entity.id
_entity.type
_entity.pdbx_description
1 polymer ?
#
loop_
_entity_poly.entity_id
_entity_poly.type
_entity_poly.pdbx_seq_one_letter_code
_entity_poly.pdbx_strand_id
1 'polypeptide(L)'
;MAAAPPFVSYATMSEAIVAIADWPVLYASLQTHKAHVQEYPGCQRLEVYVAVDDDGSMRLHCYTTWDTPEQLEVFVERGYTFERMLADVGVTGVERSLVMEKLF
;
A
#
# COMPACT_ATOMS: atom_id res chain seq x y z
N MET A 1 -11.37 -20.77 -27.65
CA MET A 1 -11.10 -19.50 -27.02
C MET A 1 -10.05 -19.68 -25.92
N ALA A 2 -9.03 -18.98 -26.04
CA ALA A 2 -8.10 -18.93 -24.93
C ALA A 2 -8.82 -18.24 -23.77
N ALA A 3 -9.04 -18.95 -22.73
CA ALA A 3 -9.38 -18.31 -21.49
C ALA A 3 -8.31 -17.25 -21.24
N ALA A 4 -8.73 -16.10 -20.82
CA ALA A 4 -7.79 -15.17 -20.26
C ALA A 4 -6.93 -15.95 -19.28
N PRO A 5 -5.63 -15.80 -19.31
CA PRO A 5 -4.82 -16.45 -18.30
C PRO A 5 -5.39 -16.09 -16.94
N PRO A 6 -5.55 -17.07 -16.08
CA PRO A 6 -5.96 -16.75 -14.74
C PRO A 6 -4.88 -15.85 -14.17
N PHE A 7 -5.22 -14.58 -13.99
CA PHE A 7 -4.32 -13.73 -13.27
C PHE A 7 -4.21 -14.27 -11.88
N VAL A 8 -3.02 -14.56 -11.51
CA VAL A 8 -2.75 -15.25 -10.28
C VAL A 8 -2.99 -14.33 -9.09
N SER A 9 -2.73 -13.04 -9.28
CA SER A 9 -2.95 -12.08 -8.21
C SER A 9 -2.91 -10.66 -8.74
N TYR A 10 -3.36 -9.76 -7.88
CA TYR A 10 -3.37 -8.33 -8.12
C TYR A 10 -2.55 -7.63 -7.06
N ALA A 11 -2.00 -6.49 -7.42
CA ALA A 11 -1.15 -5.73 -6.53
C ALA A 11 -1.55 -4.25 -6.55
N THR A 12 -1.30 -3.57 -5.45
CA THR A 12 -1.37 -2.11 -5.41
C THR A 12 -0.02 -1.54 -5.11
N MET A 13 0.22 -0.34 -5.61
CA MET A 13 1.36 0.47 -5.23
C MET A 13 0.86 1.86 -4.89
N SER A 14 1.28 2.37 -3.73
CA SER A 14 1.00 3.75 -3.31
C SER A 14 2.32 4.42 -2.98
N GLU A 15 2.50 5.65 -3.46
CA GLU A 15 3.70 6.43 -3.24
C GLU A 15 3.35 7.71 -2.48
N ALA A 16 4.11 8.02 -1.44
CA ALA A 16 3.94 9.23 -0.66
C ALA A 16 5.30 9.86 -0.35
N ILE A 17 5.32 11.18 -0.26
CA ILE A 17 6.50 11.93 0.18
C ILE A 17 6.19 12.49 1.57
N VAL A 18 7.07 12.22 2.52
CA VAL A 18 6.89 12.64 3.91
C VAL A 18 8.15 13.31 4.42
N ALA A 19 7.99 14.20 5.40
CA ALA A 19 9.12 14.84 6.07
C ALA A 19 9.77 13.84 7.04
N ILE A 20 11.09 13.87 7.12
CA ILE A 20 11.83 13.02 8.07
C ILE A 20 11.36 13.23 9.50
N ALA A 21 10.99 14.46 9.86
CA ALA A 21 10.51 14.78 11.21
C ALA A 21 9.25 13.97 11.60
N ASP A 22 8.45 13.56 10.64
CA ASP A 22 7.23 12.80 10.89
C ASP A 22 7.49 11.28 11.01
N TRP A 23 8.71 10.86 10.76
CA TRP A 23 9.05 9.44 10.65
C TRP A 23 8.76 8.61 11.90
N PRO A 24 9.10 9.07 13.12
CA PRO A 24 8.83 8.22 14.30
C PRO A 24 7.36 7.86 14.47
N VAL A 25 6.46 8.82 14.27
CA VAL A 25 5.02 8.58 14.37
C VAL A 25 4.54 7.72 13.21
N LEU A 26 5.01 8.01 12.01
CA LEU A 26 4.64 7.28 10.82
C LEU A 26 5.10 5.83 10.89
N TYR A 27 6.32 5.57 11.38
CA TYR A 27 6.86 4.21 11.49
C TYR A 27 5.96 3.35 12.40
N ALA A 28 5.56 3.87 13.55
CA ALA A 28 4.67 3.16 14.45
C ALA A 28 3.31 2.87 13.78
N SER A 29 2.77 3.84 13.06
CA SER A 29 1.51 3.68 12.33
C SER A 29 1.63 2.66 11.21
N LEU A 30 2.77 2.60 10.52
CA LEU A 30 3.03 1.61 9.46
C LEU A 30 3.06 0.19 10.02
N GLN A 31 3.65 -0.01 11.18
CA GLN A 31 3.67 -1.33 11.82
C GLN A 31 2.26 -1.83 12.13
N THR A 32 1.44 -0.97 12.70
CA THR A 32 0.04 -1.29 13.01
C THR A 32 -0.76 -1.51 11.72
N HIS A 33 -0.52 -0.68 10.72
CA HIS A 33 -1.18 -0.79 9.43
C HIS A 33 -0.89 -2.13 8.75
N LYS A 34 0.37 -2.54 8.75
CA LYS A 34 0.78 -3.82 8.17
C LYS A 34 0.04 -4.98 8.82
N ALA A 35 0.03 -5.02 10.15
CA ALA A 35 -0.65 -6.07 10.89
C ALA A 35 -2.14 -6.11 10.56
N HIS A 36 -2.77 -4.94 10.48
CA HIS A 36 -4.18 -4.82 10.19
C HIS A 36 -4.53 -5.27 8.78
N VAL A 37 -3.77 -4.83 7.78
CA VAL A 37 -4.04 -5.16 6.37
C VAL A 37 -3.83 -6.65 6.11
N GLN A 38 -2.83 -7.25 6.72
CA GLN A 38 -2.54 -8.67 6.55
C GLN A 38 -3.64 -9.59 7.08
N GLU A 39 -4.55 -9.08 7.90
CA GLU A 39 -5.70 -9.83 8.37
C GLU A 39 -6.86 -9.86 7.36
N TYR A 40 -6.83 -9.01 6.33
CA TYR A 40 -7.87 -9.03 5.32
C TYR A 40 -7.81 -10.31 4.48
N PRO A 41 -8.97 -10.92 4.17
CA PRO A 41 -9.00 -12.09 3.31
C PRO A 41 -8.36 -11.78 1.95
N GLY A 42 -7.47 -12.66 1.53
CA GLY A 42 -6.80 -12.55 0.24
C GLY A 42 -5.53 -11.71 0.23
N CYS A 43 -5.21 -11.02 1.31
CA CYS A 43 -3.95 -10.28 1.39
C CYS A 43 -2.79 -11.25 1.53
N GLN A 44 -1.94 -11.32 0.51
CA GLN A 44 -0.76 -12.19 0.52
C GLN A 44 0.41 -11.52 1.24
N ARG A 45 0.63 -10.25 0.97
CA ARG A 45 1.72 -9.50 1.57
C ARG A 45 1.48 -8.00 1.49
N LEU A 46 2.12 -7.30 2.41
CA LEU A 46 2.26 -5.86 2.39
C LEU A 46 3.73 -5.55 2.62
N GLU A 47 4.31 -4.75 1.74
CA GLU A 47 5.70 -4.36 1.82
C GLU A 47 5.81 -2.84 1.72
N VAL A 48 6.65 -2.25 2.56
CA VAL A 48 6.90 -0.82 2.53
C VAL A 48 8.39 -0.59 2.33
N TYR A 49 8.71 0.23 1.35
CA TYR A 49 10.08 0.62 1.04
C TYR A 49 10.21 2.12 1.24
N VAL A 50 11.39 2.55 1.65
CA VAL A 50 11.68 3.95 1.88
C VAL A 50 12.98 4.33 1.19
N ALA A 51 12.97 5.52 0.58
CA ALA A 51 14.18 6.17 0.09
C ALA A 51 14.25 7.58 0.65
N VAL A 52 15.44 8.04 0.99
CA VAL A 52 15.67 9.40 1.49
C VAL A 52 16.20 10.23 0.34
N ASP A 53 15.50 11.31 0.02
CA ASP A 53 15.91 12.24 -1.03
C ASP A 53 16.96 13.21 -0.51
N ASP A 54 17.68 13.86 -1.44
CA ASP A 54 18.77 14.81 -1.11
C ASP A 54 18.26 16.02 -0.32
N ASP A 55 17.00 16.37 -0.46
CA ASP A 55 16.39 17.50 0.26
C ASP A 55 15.95 17.15 1.68
N GLY A 56 16.21 15.92 2.13
CA GLY A 56 15.82 15.46 3.46
C GLY A 56 14.41 14.94 3.55
N SER A 57 13.67 14.86 2.46
CA SER A 57 12.35 14.20 2.45
C SER A 57 12.51 12.69 2.27
N MET A 58 11.48 11.95 2.67
CA MET A 58 11.43 10.51 2.52
C MET A 58 10.34 10.15 1.53
N ARG A 59 10.67 9.26 0.61
CA ARG A 59 9.72 8.73 -0.36
C ARG A 59 9.35 7.31 0.06
N LEU A 60 8.07 7.10 0.32
CA LEU A 60 7.54 5.80 0.72
C LEU A 60 6.83 5.13 -0.44
N HIS A 61 7.09 3.83 -0.58
CA HIS A 61 6.34 2.99 -1.52
C HIS A 61 5.72 1.84 -0.73
N CYS A 62 4.40 1.77 -0.77
CA CYS A 62 3.66 0.68 -0.13
C CYS A 62 3.07 -0.23 -1.20
N TYR A 63 3.42 -1.50 -1.14
CA TYR A 63 2.91 -2.53 -2.05
C TYR A 63 2.04 -3.51 -1.29
N THR A 64 0.89 -3.85 -1.87
CA THR A 64 0.07 -4.95 -1.37
C THR A 64 -0.18 -5.93 -2.50
N THR A 65 -0.31 -7.21 -2.16
CA THR A 65 -0.60 -8.27 -3.13
C THR A 65 -1.81 -9.07 -2.65
N TRP A 66 -2.72 -9.38 -3.57
CA TRP A 66 -4.02 -9.97 -3.27
C TRP A 66 -4.27 -11.19 -4.15
N ASP A 67 -4.99 -12.18 -3.60
CA ASP A 67 -5.34 -13.41 -4.32
C ASP A 67 -6.30 -13.16 -5.47
N THR A 68 -7.29 -12.29 -5.26
CA THR A 68 -8.33 -12.03 -6.26
C THR A 68 -8.63 -10.52 -6.36
N PRO A 69 -9.11 -10.06 -7.52
CA PRO A 69 -9.50 -8.66 -7.68
C PRO A 69 -10.69 -8.29 -6.79
N GLU A 70 -11.59 -9.22 -6.50
CA GLU A 70 -12.74 -8.96 -5.66
C GLU A 70 -12.32 -8.66 -4.22
N GLN A 71 -11.34 -9.39 -3.70
CA GLN A 71 -10.81 -9.15 -2.37
C GLN A 71 -10.11 -7.81 -2.28
N LEU A 72 -9.34 -7.46 -3.30
CA LEU A 72 -8.71 -6.14 -3.39
C LEU A 72 -9.77 -5.04 -3.41
N GLU A 73 -10.83 -5.21 -4.20
CA GLU A 73 -11.90 -4.22 -4.31
C GLU A 73 -12.57 -3.96 -2.95
N VAL A 74 -12.87 -5.02 -2.21
CA VAL A 74 -13.43 -4.89 -0.87
C VAL A 74 -12.50 -4.10 0.04
N PHE A 75 -11.20 -4.39 -0.02
CA PHE A 75 -10.22 -3.66 0.79
C PHE A 75 -10.16 -2.19 0.40
N VAL A 76 -10.12 -1.87 -0.88
CA VAL A 76 -10.04 -0.48 -1.35
C VAL A 76 -11.29 0.31 -0.94
N GLU A 77 -12.46 -0.29 -1.03
CA GLU A 77 -13.72 0.39 -0.69
C GLU A 77 -13.97 0.52 0.80
N ARG A 78 -13.65 -0.52 1.56
CA ARG A 78 -14.07 -0.63 2.97
C ARG A 78 -12.93 -0.73 3.94
N GLY A 79 -11.75 -1.06 3.48
CA GLY A 79 -10.60 -1.31 4.32
C GLY A 79 -9.86 -0.04 4.73
N TYR A 80 -8.91 -0.24 5.62
CA TYR A 80 -8.03 0.83 6.05
C TYR A 80 -6.83 0.89 5.12
N THR A 81 -6.97 1.64 4.03
CA THR A 81 -5.95 1.76 3.00
C THR A 81 -4.75 2.56 3.49
N PHE A 82 -3.64 2.45 2.76
CA PHE A 82 -2.45 3.24 3.05
C PHE A 82 -2.75 4.74 3.05
N GLU A 83 -3.55 5.21 2.10
CA GLU A 83 -3.97 6.60 1.99
C GLU A 83 -4.76 7.06 3.21
N ARG A 84 -5.66 6.22 3.71
CA ARG A 84 -6.45 6.52 4.91
C ARG A 84 -5.56 6.57 6.14
N MET A 85 -4.61 5.66 6.25
CA MET A 85 -3.66 5.66 7.35
C MET A 85 -2.81 6.93 7.35
N LEU A 86 -2.30 7.34 6.19
CA LEU A 86 -1.53 8.56 6.07
C LEU A 86 -2.35 9.79 6.46
N ALA A 87 -3.60 9.86 6.01
CA ALA A 87 -4.49 10.95 6.36
C ALA A 87 -4.72 11.04 7.88
N ASP A 88 -4.88 9.90 8.54
CA ASP A 88 -5.09 9.85 9.99
C ASP A 88 -3.89 10.38 10.77
N VAL A 89 -2.69 10.21 10.26
CA VAL A 89 -1.49 10.76 10.91
C VAL A 89 -1.09 12.14 10.37
N GLY A 90 -1.97 12.75 9.58
CA GLY A 90 -1.75 14.12 9.10
C GLY A 90 -0.87 14.25 7.88
N VAL A 91 -0.60 13.17 7.19
CA VAL A 91 0.19 13.18 5.95
C VAL A 91 -0.75 13.22 4.75
N THR A 92 -0.63 14.26 3.94
CA THR A 92 -1.53 14.48 2.79
C THR A 92 -0.85 14.27 1.44
N GLY A 93 0.36 13.75 1.45
CA GLY A 93 1.21 13.73 0.26
C GLY A 93 1.19 12.44 -0.54
N VAL A 94 0.03 11.79 -0.72
CA VAL A 94 -0.03 10.66 -1.64
C VAL A 94 0.13 11.17 -3.07
N GLU A 95 1.25 10.82 -3.67
CA GLU A 95 1.60 11.28 -5.01
C GLU A 95 1.01 10.39 -6.08
N ARG A 96 0.84 9.10 -5.78
CA ARG A 96 0.50 8.13 -6.79
C ARG A 96 -0.07 6.86 -6.17
N SER A 97 -1.10 6.32 -6.83
CA SER A 97 -1.65 5.00 -6.49
C SER A 97 -1.97 4.25 -7.78
N LEU A 98 -1.58 2.98 -7.82
CA LEU A 98 -1.81 2.12 -8.97
C LEU A 98 -2.37 0.77 -8.52
N VAL A 99 -3.26 0.21 -9.34
CA VAL A 99 -3.65 -1.19 -9.25
C VAL A 99 -3.02 -1.92 -10.41
N MET A 100 -2.34 -3.03 -10.13
CA MET A 100 -1.54 -3.76 -11.11
C MET A 100 -1.94 -5.23 -11.10
N GLU A 101 -1.83 -5.87 -12.24
CA GLU A 101 -1.93 -7.31 -12.36
C GLU A 101 -0.53 -7.91 -12.23
N LYS A 102 -0.44 -8.98 -11.46
CA LYS A 102 0.83 -9.69 -11.31
C LYS A 102 0.99 -10.67 -12.46
N LEU A 103 2.02 -10.51 -13.25
CA LEU A 103 2.30 -11.36 -14.40
C LEU A 103 3.10 -12.62 -14.02
N PHE A 104 3.99 -12.49 -13.05
CA PHE A 104 4.86 -13.60 -12.65
C PHE A 104 4.85 -13.82 -11.14
#